data_99bc94adb8f6ad1bf4359652889df586
#
_entry.id   99bc94adb8f6ad1bf4359652889df586
#
_cell.length_a   1.000
_cell.length_b   1.000
_cell.length_c   1.000
_cell.angle_alpha   90.00
_cell.angle_beta   90.00
_cell.angle_gamma   90.00
#
_symmetry.space_group_name_H-M   'P 1'
#
loop_
_entity.id
_entity.type
_entity.pdbx_description
1 polymer ?
#
loop_
_entity_poly.entity_id
_entity_poly.type
_entity_poly.pdbx_seq_one_letter_code
_entity_poly.pdbx_strand_id
1 'polypeptide(L)'
;MVELQADSVVFYSRQDEASFFAWLQQLPCVVDVTGRGRIIHIQVDRQRVDDEALTELLALFHRYQVDMRQLQVFDERRFARWFRRRQSYWHAAVFGQRSRKAIVE
;
A
#
# COMPACT_ATOMS: atom_id res chain seq x y z
N MET A 1 12.86 0.60 9.23
CA MET A 1 12.30 -0.35 8.25
C MET A 1 10.85 -0.62 8.57
N VAL A 2 10.01 -0.64 7.56
CA VAL A 2 8.57 -0.86 7.72
C VAL A 2 8.20 -2.14 6.98
N GLU A 3 7.44 -3.01 7.61
CA GLU A 3 6.92 -4.19 6.91
C GLU A 3 5.46 -3.94 6.54
N LEU A 4 5.15 -4.12 5.27
CA LEU A 4 3.78 -4.13 4.77
C LEU A 4 3.44 -5.58 4.41
N GLN A 5 2.17 -5.94 4.49
CA GLN A 5 1.75 -7.31 4.21
C GLN A 5 0.61 -7.31 3.19
N ALA A 6 0.74 -8.19 2.21
CA ALA A 6 -0.31 -8.44 1.25
C ALA A 6 -0.85 -9.85 1.52
N ASP A 7 -2.04 -9.92 2.11
CA ASP A 7 -2.64 -11.16 2.55
C ASP A 7 -3.64 -11.65 1.52
N SER A 8 -3.45 -12.88 1.06
CA SER A 8 -4.42 -13.58 0.19
C SER A 8 -4.72 -12.80 -1.09
N VAL A 9 -3.69 -12.23 -1.72
CA VAL A 9 -3.86 -11.54 -3.00
C VAL A 9 -4.31 -12.54 -4.05
N VAL A 10 -5.34 -12.16 -4.82
CA VAL A 10 -5.84 -13.00 -5.89
C VAL A 10 -5.17 -12.61 -7.20
N PHE A 11 -4.47 -13.56 -7.80
CA PHE A 11 -3.88 -13.36 -9.13
C PHE A 11 -4.71 -14.17 -10.13
N TYR A 12 -5.06 -13.53 -11.23
CA TYR A 12 -5.91 -14.15 -12.23
C TYR A 12 -5.13 -14.89 -13.32
N SER A 13 -3.82 -14.71 -13.34
CA SER A 13 -2.93 -15.39 -14.30
C SER A 13 -1.49 -15.28 -13.82
N ARG A 14 -0.61 -16.02 -14.48
CA ARG A 14 0.82 -15.92 -14.17
C ARG A 14 1.37 -14.53 -14.46
N GLN A 15 0.88 -13.91 -15.54
CA GLN A 15 1.34 -12.57 -15.91
C GLN A 15 0.88 -11.55 -14.86
N ASP A 16 -0.33 -11.73 -14.32
CA ASP A 16 -0.84 -10.87 -13.28
C ASP A 16 0.05 -10.95 -12.04
N GLU A 17 0.40 -12.16 -11.63
CA GLU A 17 1.28 -12.35 -10.50
C GLU A 17 2.67 -11.74 -10.76
N ALA A 18 3.23 -12.02 -11.94
CA ALA A 18 4.54 -11.49 -12.30
C ALA A 18 4.54 -9.95 -12.30
N SER A 19 3.45 -9.35 -12.74
CA SER A 19 3.32 -7.90 -12.79
C SER A 19 3.31 -7.30 -11.39
N PHE A 20 2.65 -7.95 -10.45
CA PHE A 20 2.61 -7.50 -9.05
C PHE A 20 4.03 -7.42 -8.48
N PHE A 21 4.79 -8.51 -8.63
CA PHE A 21 6.15 -8.56 -8.06
C PHE A 21 7.11 -7.63 -8.80
N ALA A 22 6.98 -7.53 -10.12
CA ALA A 22 7.83 -6.62 -10.90
C ALA A 22 7.59 -5.16 -10.49
N TRP A 23 6.33 -4.80 -10.26
CA TRP A 23 5.99 -3.45 -9.83
C TRP A 23 6.67 -3.12 -8.51
N LEU A 24 6.56 -4.03 -7.51
CA LEU A 24 7.21 -3.83 -6.23
C LEU A 24 8.71 -3.70 -6.36
N GLN A 25 9.32 -4.55 -7.19
CA GLN A 25 10.77 -4.57 -7.34
C GLN A 25 11.32 -3.32 -8.01
N GLN A 26 10.48 -2.59 -8.74
CA GLN A 26 10.90 -1.36 -9.38
C GLN A 26 10.91 -0.16 -8.42
N LEU A 27 10.35 -0.31 -7.23
CA LEU A 27 10.31 0.79 -6.27
C LEU A 27 11.59 0.79 -5.43
N PRO A 28 12.41 1.86 -5.51
CA PRO A 28 13.67 1.88 -4.77
C PRO A 28 13.50 1.74 -3.26
N CYS A 29 12.34 2.11 -2.72
CA CYS A 29 12.10 2.00 -1.29
C CYS A 29 11.81 0.56 -0.84
N VAL A 30 11.49 -0.35 -1.76
CA VAL A 30 11.23 -1.75 -1.43
C VAL A 30 12.56 -2.49 -1.41
N VAL A 31 12.93 -3.02 -0.26
CA VAL A 31 14.23 -3.68 -0.09
C VAL A 31 14.13 -5.20 -0.15
N ASP A 32 12.95 -5.77 0.14
CA ASP A 32 12.77 -7.20 0.09
C ASP A 32 11.30 -7.55 -0.03
N VAL A 33 11.01 -8.64 -0.74
CA VAL A 33 9.65 -9.15 -0.89
C VAL A 33 9.73 -10.67 -0.72
N THR A 34 9.04 -11.20 0.30
CA THR A 34 9.10 -12.62 0.64
C THR A 34 7.69 -13.17 0.81
N GLY A 35 7.37 -14.23 0.09
CA GLY A 35 6.09 -14.93 0.27
C GLY A 35 6.20 -16.04 1.29
N ARG A 36 5.25 -16.10 2.22
CA ARG A 36 5.14 -17.21 3.17
C ARG A 36 3.68 -17.56 3.34
N GLY A 37 3.31 -18.75 2.88
CA GLY A 37 1.92 -19.15 2.85
C GLY A 37 1.16 -18.20 1.95
N ARG A 38 0.08 -17.63 2.46
CA ARG A 38 -0.75 -16.70 1.69
C ARG A 38 -0.38 -15.24 1.91
N ILE A 39 0.68 -14.97 2.70
CA ILE A 39 1.06 -13.60 3.02
C ILE A 39 2.35 -13.25 2.30
N ILE A 40 2.34 -12.12 1.61
CA ILE A 40 3.53 -11.56 0.98
C ILE A 40 4.02 -10.44 1.89
N HIS A 41 5.26 -10.59 2.37
CA HIS A 41 5.89 -9.63 3.26
C HIS A 41 6.74 -8.67 2.45
N ILE A 42 6.48 -7.38 2.58
CA ILE A 42 7.13 -6.33 1.80
C ILE A 42 7.91 -5.45 2.77
N GLN A 43 9.24 -5.48 2.68
CA GLN A 43 10.09 -4.66 3.53
C GLN A 43 10.37 -3.34 2.83
N VAL A 44 10.03 -2.25 3.48
CA VAL A 44 10.14 -0.92 2.90
C VAL A 44 11.06 -0.06 3.77
N ASP A 45 12.03 0.59 3.12
CA ASP A 45 12.88 1.57 3.79
C ASP A 45 12.13 2.91 3.82
N ARG A 46 11.65 3.31 4.99
CA ARG A 46 10.86 4.51 5.15
C ARG A 46 11.57 5.75 4.60
N GLN A 47 12.89 5.82 4.79
CA GLN A 47 13.64 7.00 4.37
C GLN A 47 13.71 7.15 2.85
N ARG A 48 13.47 6.07 2.13
CA ARG A 48 13.50 6.08 0.67
C ARG A 48 12.11 6.22 0.05
N VAL A 49 11.09 6.41 0.88
CA VAL A 49 9.74 6.65 0.37
C VAL A 49 9.60 8.13 0.06
N ASP A 50 9.47 8.46 -1.21
CA ASP A 50 9.21 9.82 -1.65
C ASP A 50 7.78 9.92 -2.20
N ASP A 51 7.43 11.08 -2.76
CA ASP A 51 6.09 11.29 -3.30
C ASP A 51 5.75 10.24 -4.35
N GLU A 52 6.68 9.96 -5.24
CA GLU A 52 6.45 9.00 -6.31
C GLU A 52 6.26 7.59 -5.74
N ALA A 53 7.12 7.19 -4.82
CA ALA A 53 7.04 5.85 -4.23
C ALA A 53 5.70 5.65 -3.52
N LEU A 54 5.27 6.63 -2.73
CA LEU A 54 3.99 6.50 -2.02
C LEU A 54 2.82 6.47 -3.00
N THR A 55 2.88 7.26 -4.05
CA THR A 55 1.86 7.23 -5.10
C THR A 55 1.77 5.83 -5.72
N GLU A 56 2.91 5.20 -5.99
CA GLU A 56 2.95 3.87 -6.57
C GLU A 56 2.43 2.81 -5.61
N LEU A 57 2.79 2.90 -4.33
CA LEU A 57 2.28 1.96 -3.34
C LEU A 57 0.75 2.06 -3.20
N LEU A 58 0.22 3.28 -3.23
CA LEU A 58 -1.22 3.48 -3.19
C LEU A 58 -1.91 2.83 -4.39
N ALA A 59 -1.35 3.03 -5.58
CA ALA A 59 -1.93 2.46 -6.79
C ALA A 59 -1.86 0.94 -6.79
N LEU A 60 -0.71 0.39 -6.40
CA LEU A 60 -0.52 -1.06 -6.35
C LEU A 60 -1.49 -1.71 -5.37
N PHE A 61 -1.58 -1.15 -4.16
CA PHE A 61 -2.46 -1.71 -3.13
C PHE A 61 -3.92 -1.61 -3.55
N HIS A 62 -4.29 -0.51 -4.20
CA HIS A 62 -5.66 -0.34 -4.69
C HIS A 62 -5.98 -1.36 -5.77
N ARG A 63 -5.06 -1.53 -6.72
CA ARG A 63 -5.31 -2.42 -7.86
C ARG A 63 -5.42 -3.88 -7.46
N TYR A 64 -4.61 -4.31 -6.49
CA TYR A 64 -4.61 -5.71 -6.06
C TYR A 64 -5.39 -5.95 -4.78
N GLN A 65 -6.12 -4.94 -4.31
CA GLN A 65 -7.01 -5.04 -3.15
C GLN A 65 -6.26 -5.45 -1.88
N VAL A 66 -5.07 -4.93 -1.71
CA VAL A 66 -4.29 -5.10 -0.50
C VAL A 66 -4.81 -4.10 0.54
N ASP A 67 -4.78 -4.48 1.81
CA ASP A 67 -5.25 -3.61 2.89
C ASP A 67 -4.48 -2.29 2.87
N MET A 68 -5.18 -1.21 2.53
CA MET A 68 -4.56 0.11 2.37
C MET A 68 -4.41 0.85 3.70
N ARG A 69 -5.06 0.39 4.77
CA ARG A 69 -4.95 1.06 6.06
C ARG A 69 -3.53 1.03 6.61
N GLN A 70 -2.77 0.00 6.27
CA GLN A 70 -1.38 -0.09 6.70
C GLN A 70 -0.52 1.04 6.14
N LEU A 71 -0.97 1.70 5.06
CA LEU A 71 -0.24 2.84 4.49
C LEU A 71 -0.33 4.09 5.36
N GLN A 72 -1.15 4.08 6.42
CA GLN A 72 -1.15 5.17 7.39
C GLN A 72 0.22 5.37 8.03
N VAL A 73 1.06 4.35 8.02
CA VAL A 73 2.40 4.44 8.58
C VAL A 73 3.24 5.52 7.88
N PHE A 74 2.85 5.87 6.65
CA PHE A 74 3.52 6.91 5.87
C PHE A 74 2.83 8.27 6.00
N ASP A 75 1.89 8.42 6.94
CA ASP A 75 1.20 9.69 7.13
C ASP A 75 2.12 10.67 7.86
N GLU A 76 2.98 11.31 7.09
CA GLU A 76 3.98 12.23 7.56
C GLU A 76 3.72 13.62 7.02
N ARG A 77 4.24 14.64 7.72
CA ARG A 77 4.05 16.03 7.31
C ARG A 77 4.45 16.27 5.86
N ARG A 78 5.54 15.64 5.41
CA ARG A 78 6.05 15.87 4.06
C ARG A 78 5.09 15.40 2.97
N PHE A 79 4.15 14.50 3.30
CA PHE A 79 3.17 14.00 2.33
C PHE A 79 1.77 14.56 2.57
N ALA A 80 1.56 15.30 3.67
CA ALA A 80 0.22 15.64 4.14
C ALA A 80 -0.59 16.42 3.10
N ARG A 81 0.10 17.26 2.33
CA ARG A 81 -0.56 18.14 1.37
C ARG A 81 -1.42 17.37 0.37
N TRP A 82 -0.94 16.25 -0.13
CA TRP A 82 -1.67 15.48 -1.11
C TRP A 82 -2.17 14.16 -0.58
N PHE A 83 -1.45 13.53 0.34
CA PHE A 83 -1.79 12.21 0.84
C PHE A 83 -3.11 12.24 1.62
N ARG A 84 -3.36 13.32 2.36
CA ARG A 84 -4.56 13.46 3.18
C ARG A 84 -5.74 14.08 2.45
N ARG A 85 -5.65 14.31 1.15
CA ARG A 85 -6.72 14.96 0.40
C ARG A 85 -7.95 14.07 0.36
N ARG A 86 -9.07 14.61 0.85
CA ARG A 86 -10.31 13.81 1.00
C ARG A 86 -10.91 13.35 -0.31
N GLN A 87 -10.67 14.08 -1.40
CA GLN A 87 -11.22 13.74 -2.70
C GLN A 87 -10.45 12.62 -3.40
N SER A 88 -9.33 12.18 -2.83
CA SER A 88 -8.51 11.15 -3.43
C SER A 88 -9.20 9.79 -3.36
N TYR A 89 -8.94 8.95 -4.37
CA TYR A 89 -9.56 7.64 -4.43
C TYR A 89 -9.17 6.75 -3.24
N TRP A 90 -8.00 6.99 -2.65
CA TRP A 90 -7.46 6.16 -1.58
C TRP A 90 -7.91 6.60 -0.19
N HIS A 91 -8.47 7.82 -0.05
CA HIS A 91 -8.62 8.43 1.27
C HIS A 91 -9.43 7.54 2.23
N ALA A 92 -10.59 7.06 1.79
CA ALA A 92 -11.42 6.23 2.66
C ALA A 92 -10.73 4.91 2.99
N ALA A 93 -10.04 4.32 2.03
CA ALA A 93 -9.38 3.02 2.24
C ALA A 93 -8.19 3.14 3.20
N VAL A 94 -7.48 4.25 3.18
CA VAL A 94 -6.31 4.46 4.04
C VAL A 94 -6.73 4.98 5.39
N PHE A 95 -7.55 6.06 5.43
CA PHE A 95 -7.86 6.79 6.66
C PHE A 95 -9.23 6.48 7.22
N GLY A 96 -10.09 5.94 6.43
CA GLY A 96 -11.35 5.44 6.62
C GLY A 96 -12.18 5.58 7.78
N GLN A 97 -12.54 5.42 7.90
CA GLN A 97 -13.24 5.33 8.46
C GLN A 97 -13.92 5.01 9.31
N ARG A 98 -13.79 5.10 9.42
CA ARG A 98 -14.17 4.78 10.21
C ARG A 98 -15.13 4.95 10.54
N SER A 99 -15.12 5.30 10.40
CA SER A 99 -15.73 5.52 10.64
C SER A 99 -16.73 5.51 10.55
N ARG A 100 -16.94 5.61 10.29
CA ARG A 100 -17.78 5.62 10.13
C ARG A 100 -18.44 5.15 10.63
N LYS A 101 -18.33 5.08 10.85
CA LYS A 101 -18.89 4.61 11.23
C LYS A 101 -19.26 4.34 11.83
N ALA A 102 -19.16 4.56 12.00
CA ALA A 102 -19.40 4.30 12.56
C ALA A 102 -20.02 4.17 12.87
N ILE A 103 -20.17 4.46 12.97
CA ILE A 103 -20.77 4.30 13.22
C ILE A 103 -21.55 4.09 13.52
N VAL A 104 -21.67 4.08 13.66
CA VAL A 104 -22.40 3.78 13.82
C VAL A 104 -22.95 3.57 14.16
N GLU A 105 -23.10 3.60 14.40
CA GLU A 105 -23.63 3.36 14.61
C GLU A 105 -24.05 3.39 14.80
#